data_5568fdb28561749434660039e1e4bf84
#
_entry.id   5568fdb28561749434660039e1e4bf84
#
_cell.length_a   1.000
_cell.length_b   1.000
_cell.length_c   1.000
_cell.angle_alpha   90.00
_cell.angle_beta   90.00
_cell.angle_gamma   90.00
#
_symmetry.space_group_name_H-M   'P 1'
#
loop_
_entity.id
_entity.type
_entity.pdbx_description
1 polymer ?
#
loop_
_entity_poly.entity_id
_entity_poly.type
_entity_poly.pdbx_seq_one_letter_code
_entity_poly.pdbx_strand_id
1 'polypeptide(L)'
;MEKLYLYQWTWAEVKEYLKRDSVIIVPFGSTEQHGLHLPLGNDALVAIRLAEDAARITKTIVAPPCWYGWSPHHMAYPGTISITPETLTRLLYEVLRSLIYHRFKRIIVINGHRMANLPPLQIAASRIRNETGAYVTIADPFYIGDTVSRQIRESPPGGIGHAEELETSHMMHIFPELVDMKKAVKNLPHKKKFHIADPYVDGDRVFTPSSLESFREATKPSGVTGDPTLSTAEKGKRLHKALVDNLVDLVKLARKEKVALKPITPCF
;
A
#
# COMPACT_ATOMS: atom_id res chain seq x y z
N MET A 1 -5.18 25.91 8.98
CA MET A 1 -5.15 24.42 8.81
C MET A 1 -4.31 24.11 7.58
N GLU A 2 -3.32 23.25 7.69
CA GLU A 2 -2.48 22.86 6.55
C GLU A 2 -3.32 22.01 5.58
N LYS A 3 -3.44 22.44 4.31
CA LYS A 3 -4.16 21.70 3.27
C LYS A 3 -3.23 20.63 2.72
N LEU A 4 -3.51 19.37 3.01
CA LEU A 4 -2.69 18.24 2.61
C LEU A 4 -3.25 17.50 1.39
N TYR A 5 -4.57 17.32 1.37
CA TYR A 5 -5.26 16.57 0.33
C TYR A 5 -5.76 17.44 -0.81
N LEU A 6 -5.65 16.94 -2.04
CA LEU A 6 -6.08 17.61 -3.26
C LEU A 6 -7.54 18.12 -3.16
N TYR A 7 -8.44 17.38 -2.55
CA TYR A 7 -9.84 17.79 -2.37
C TYR A 7 -10.04 18.98 -1.42
N GLN A 8 -9.00 19.40 -0.70
CA GLN A 8 -9.05 20.60 0.16
C GLN A 8 -8.62 21.87 -0.59
N TRP A 9 -8.11 21.72 -1.82
CA TRP A 9 -7.56 22.81 -2.62
C TRP A 9 -8.58 23.27 -3.67
N THR A 10 -8.62 24.58 -3.92
CA THR A 10 -9.31 25.10 -5.08
C THR A 10 -8.48 24.83 -6.34
N TRP A 11 -9.13 24.82 -7.51
CA TRP A 11 -8.40 24.65 -8.78
C TRP A 11 -7.33 25.71 -9.00
N ALA A 12 -7.55 26.96 -8.52
CA ALA A 12 -6.60 28.05 -8.61
C ALA A 12 -5.35 27.78 -7.76
N GLU A 13 -5.52 27.28 -6.53
CA GLU A 13 -4.40 26.88 -5.68
C GLU A 13 -3.60 25.72 -6.26
N VAL A 14 -4.25 24.74 -6.87
CA VAL A 14 -3.57 23.65 -7.60
C VAL A 14 -2.77 24.21 -8.78
N LYS A 15 -3.29 25.18 -9.52
CA LYS A 15 -2.58 25.84 -10.62
C LYS A 15 -1.29 26.53 -10.11
N GLU A 16 -1.35 27.19 -8.96
CA GLU A 16 -0.16 27.81 -8.35
C GLU A 16 0.85 26.76 -7.85
N TYR A 17 0.37 25.66 -7.24
CA TYR A 17 1.24 24.55 -6.84
C TYR A 17 2.02 23.98 -8.04
N LEU A 18 1.36 23.76 -9.17
CA LEU A 18 1.95 23.19 -10.38
C LEU A 18 3.02 24.08 -11.06
N LYS A 19 3.11 25.35 -10.69
CA LYS A 19 4.22 26.21 -11.14
C LYS A 19 5.53 25.88 -10.45
N ARG A 20 5.49 25.35 -9.21
CA ARG A 20 6.69 25.07 -8.40
C ARG A 20 7.00 23.57 -8.26
N ASP A 21 5.99 22.73 -8.32
CA ASP A 21 6.11 21.27 -8.17
C ASP A 21 5.07 20.55 -9.01
N SER A 22 5.37 19.33 -9.42
CA SER A 22 4.46 18.48 -10.18
C SER A 22 4.39 17.07 -9.63
N VAL A 23 4.83 16.89 -8.37
CA VAL A 23 4.73 15.63 -7.64
C VAL A 23 3.38 15.54 -6.93
N ILE A 24 2.77 14.37 -6.94
CA ILE A 24 1.60 14.02 -6.13
C ILE A 24 1.75 12.60 -5.60
N ILE A 25 1.31 12.37 -4.36
CA ILE A 25 1.27 11.04 -3.75
C ILE A 25 -0.16 10.52 -3.81
N VAL A 26 -0.33 9.26 -4.24
CA VAL A 26 -1.65 8.63 -4.45
C VAL A 26 -1.75 7.38 -3.59
N PRO A 27 -2.43 7.41 -2.43
CA PRO A 27 -2.57 6.24 -1.58
C PRO A 27 -3.64 5.28 -2.10
N PHE A 28 -3.28 4.02 -2.25
CA PHE A 28 -4.16 2.90 -2.59
C PHE A 28 -4.06 1.82 -1.51
N GLY A 29 -5.20 1.40 -0.97
CA GLY A 29 -5.28 0.34 0.01
C GLY A 29 -6.31 -0.72 -0.37
N SER A 30 -6.87 -1.35 0.65
CA SER A 30 -8.00 -2.26 0.57
C SER A 30 -8.86 -2.13 1.83
N THR A 31 -10.09 -2.57 1.75
CA THR A 31 -10.96 -2.85 2.89
C THR A 31 -11.14 -4.35 2.95
N GLU A 32 -10.37 -5.02 3.78
CA GLU A 32 -10.36 -6.48 3.88
C GLU A 32 -10.13 -6.97 5.31
N GLN A 33 -10.48 -8.22 5.57
CA GLN A 33 -10.24 -8.83 6.86
C GLN A 33 -8.76 -8.82 7.24
N HIS A 34 -8.44 -8.48 8.47
CA HIS A 34 -7.10 -8.48 9.05
C HIS A 34 -7.10 -9.18 10.43
N GLY A 35 -7.53 -10.43 10.43
CA GLY A 35 -7.66 -11.19 11.67
C GLY A 35 -8.79 -10.68 12.57
N LEU A 36 -8.71 -11.03 13.85
CA LEU A 36 -9.70 -10.63 14.86
C LEU A 36 -9.26 -9.37 15.63
N HIS A 37 -8.04 -8.90 15.41
CA HIS A 37 -7.36 -7.90 16.23
C HIS A 37 -7.08 -6.59 15.50
N LEU A 38 -7.18 -6.55 14.17
CA LEU A 38 -6.98 -5.35 13.35
C LEU A 38 -8.27 -4.94 12.63
N PRO A 39 -8.41 -3.66 12.27
CA PRO A 39 -9.56 -3.18 11.51
C PRO A 39 -9.50 -3.63 10.04
N LEU A 40 -10.65 -3.72 9.40
CA LEU A 40 -10.77 -4.03 7.96
C LEU A 40 -10.05 -3.02 7.05
N GLY A 41 -9.89 -1.79 7.50
CA GLY A 41 -9.24 -0.71 6.74
C GLY A 41 -7.73 -0.63 6.90
N ASN A 42 -7.07 -1.64 7.48
CA ASN A 42 -5.63 -1.64 7.76
C ASN A 42 -4.79 -1.09 6.59
N ASP A 43 -4.95 -1.65 5.42
CA ASP A 43 -4.15 -1.31 4.23
C ASP A 43 -4.33 0.12 3.77
N ALA A 44 -5.60 0.59 3.79
CA ALA A 44 -5.91 1.96 3.43
C ALA A 44 -5.36 2.94 4.48
N LEU A 45 -5.52 2.65 5.76
CA LEU A 45 -5.04 3.47 6.86
C LEU A 45 -3.50 3.60 6.84
N VAL A 46 -2.79 2.50 6.59
CA VAL A 46 -1.33 2.50 6.44
C VAL A 46 -0.89 3.35 5.26
N ALA A 47 -1.47 3.14 4.06
CA ALA A 47 -1.13 3.91 2.87
C ALA A 47 -1.41 5.41 3.05
N ILE A 48 -2.54 5.75 3.68
CA ILE A 48 -2.95 7.12 3.98
C ILE A 48 -1.94 7.77 4.93
N ARG A 49 -1.64 7.13 6.06
CA ARG A 49 -0.74 7.69 7.06
C ARG A 49 0.67 7.92 6.53
N LEU A 50 1.19 6.97 5.77
CA LEU A 50 2.49 7.11 5.10
C LEU A 50 2.50 8.26 4.09
N ALA A 51 1.43 8.41 3.30
CA ALA A 51 1.29 9.52 2.36
C ALA A 51 1.24 10.86 3.07
N GLU A 52 0.48 10.97 4.17
CA GLU A 52 0.36 12.19 4.97
C GLU A 52 1.70 12.63 5.55
N ASP A 53 2.41 11.71 6.21
CA ASP A 53 3.64 12.06 6.92
C ASP A 53 4.77 12.39 5.93
N ALA A 54 4.89 11.65 4.83
CA ALA A 54 5.82 12.00 3.75
C ALA A 54 5.47 13.35 3.09
N ALA A 55 4.17 13.62 2.88
CA ALA A 55 3.72 14.87 2.26
C ALA A 55 3.92 16.08 3.16
N ARG A 56 3.73 15.96 4.48
CA ARG A 56 4.03 17.04 5.44
C ARG A 56 5.51 17.47 5.39
N ILE A 57 6.41 16.49 5.32
CA ILE A 57 7.86 16.76 5.27
C ILE A 57 8.24 17.37 3.91
N THR A 58 7.72 16.82 2.83
CA THR A 58 8.12 17.20 1.45
C THR A 58 7.30 18.35 0.87
N LYS A 59 6.23 18.79 1.56
CA LYS A 59 5.27 19.80 1.08
C LYS A 59 4.61 19.39 -0.25
N THR A 60 4.32 18.11 -0.39
CA THR A 60 3.68 17.51 -1.57
C THR A 60 2.17 17.38 -1.33
N ILE A 61 1.36 17.40 -2.40
CA ILE A 61 -0.09 17.15 -2.32
C ILE A 61 -0.34 15.64 -2.29
N VAL A 62 -1.33 15.22 -1.50
CA VAL A 62 -1.87 13.85 -1.46
C VAL A 62 -3.19 13.82 -2.25
N ALA A 63 -3.34 12.89 -3.17
CA ALA A 63 -4.60 12.63 -3.85
C ALA A 63 -5.64 12.01 -2.88
N PRO A 64 -6.94 12.08 -3.17
CA PRO A 64 -7.94 11.33 -2.41
C PRO A 64 -7.58 9.84 -2.36
N PRO A 65 -7.61 9.19 -1.18
CA PRO A 65 -7.22 7.80 -1.04
C PRO A 65 -8.24 6.83 -1.66
N CYS A 66 -7.76 5.71 -2.18
CA CYS A 66 -8.60 4.59 -2.59
C CYS A 66 -8.68 3.55 -1.47
N TRP A 67 -9.92 3.25 -1.04
CA TRP A 67 -10.22 2.29 0.02
C TRP A 67 -10.57 0.89 -0.51
N TYR A 68 -10.64 0.72 -1.83
CA TYR A 68 -11.07 -0.52 -2.47
C TYR A 68 -9.93 -1.15 -3.24
N GLY A 69 -9.69 -2.43 -2.96
CA GLY A 69 -8.66 -3.23 -3.59
C GLY A 69 -9.20 -4.49 -4.23
N TRP A 70 -8.31 -5.30 -4.77
CA TRP A 70 -8.59 -6.64 -5.26
C TRP A 70 -8.22 -7.66 -4.18
N SER A 71 -9.21 -8.11 -3.42
CA SER A 71 -9.04 -8.97 -2.24
C SER A 71 -9.88 -10.26 -2.34
N PRO A 72 -9.75 -11.05 -3.43
CA PRO A 72 -10.70 -12.12 -3.74
C PRO A 72 -10.75 -13.22 -2.69
N HIS A 73 -9.63 -13.67 -2.17
CA HIS A 73 -9.59 -14.74 -1.17
C HIS A 73 -10.02 -14.26 0.22
N HIS A 74 -9.85 -12.98 0.55
CA HIS A 74 -10.32 -12.37 1.80
C HIS A 74 -11.85 -12.26 1.89
N MET A 75 -12.56 -12.40 0.74
CA MET A 75 -14.02 -12.51 0.70
C MET A 75 -14.56 -13.75 1.45
N ALA A 76 -13.68 -14.66 1.87
CA ALA A 76 -14.02 -15.75 2.79
C ALA A 76 -14.49 -15.27 4.16
N TYR A 77 -14.25 -14.00 4.51
CA TYR A 77 -14.63 -13.40 5.79
C TYR A 77 -15.48 -12.14 5.59
N PRO A 78 -16.52 -11.93 6.43
CA PRO A 78 -17.42 -10.79 6.33
C PRO A 78 -16.71 -9.43 6.44
N GLY A 79 -17.23 -8.43 5.72
CA GLY A 79 -16.74 -7.05 5.75
C GLY A 79 -15.68 -6.73 4.70
N THR A 80 -15.06 -7.72 4.08
CA THR A 80 -14.16 -7.51 2.94
C THR A 80 -14.93 -6.97 1.74
N ILE A 81 -14.39 -5.94 1.09
CA ILE A 81 -14.88 -5.39 -0.18
C ILE A 81 -13.81 -5.62 -1.24
N SER A 82 -14.13 -6.37 -2.27
CA SER A 82 -13.21 -6.63 -3.38
C SER A 82 -13.80 -6.15 -4.69
N ILE A 83 -12.99 -5.42 -5.47
CA ILE A 83 -13.29 -5.11 -6.86
C ILE A 83 -12.45 -6.02 -7.78
N THR A 84 -12.84 -6.16 -9.05
CA THR A 84 -12.06 -6.99 -9.97
C THR A 84 -10.72 -6.34 -10.33
N PRO A 85 -9.71 -7.11 -10.72
CA PRO A 85 -8.41 -6.55 -11.10
C PRO A 85 -8.49 -5.64 -12.33
N GLU A 86 -9.43 -5.89 -13.25
CA GLU A 86 -9.71 -5.05 -14.42
C GLU A 86 -10.27 -3.69 -13.97
N THR A 87 -11.21 -3.68 -13.02
CA THR A 87 -11.77 -2.46 -12.45
C THR A 87 -10.70 -1.66 -11.71
N LEU A 88 -9.86 -2.31 -10.91
CA LEU A 88 -8.78 -1.65 -10.18
C LEU A 88 -7.73 -1.07 -11.15
N THR A 89 -7.34 -1.82 -12.18
CA THR A 89 -6.44 -1.34 -13.24
C THR A 89 -7.01 -0.10 -13.93
N ARG A 90 -8.28 -0.15 -14.29
CA ARG A 90 -8.97 0.95 -14.98
C ARG A 90 -9.10 2.17 -14.07
N LEU A 91 -9.48 1.97 -12.80
CA LEU A 91 -9.61 3.03 -11.82
C LEU A 91 -8.29 3.80 -11.66
N LEU A 92 -7.18 3.09 -11.38
CA LEU A 92 -5.89 3.76 -11.26
C LEU A 92 -5.49 4.44 -12.57
N TYR A 93 -5.64 3.77 -13.71
CA TYR A 93 -5.31 4.34 -15.01
C TYR A 93 -6.03 5.66 -15.26
N GLU A 94 -7.35 5.74 -15.00
CA GLU A 94 -8.17 6.95 -15.23
C GLU A 94 -7.82 8.06 -14.22
N VAL A 95 -7.54 7.72 -12.97
CA VAL A 95 -7.06 8.67 -11.95
C VAL A 95 -5.71 9.25 -12.37
N LEU A 96 -4.75 8.42 -12.74
CA LEU A 96 -3.44 8.86 -13.21
C LEU A 96 -3.54 9.74 -14.46
N ARG A 97 -4.37 9.34 -15.43
CA ARG A 97 -4.58 10.07 -16.67
C ARG A 97 -5.13 11.47 -16.39
N SER A 98 -6.10 11.60 -15.49
CA SER A 98 -6.67 12.88 -15.08
C SER A 98 -5.65 13.78 -14.41
N LEU A 99 -4.84 13.24 -13.50
CA LEU A 99 -3.77 13.99 -12.84
C LEU A 99 -2.71 14.47 -13.84
N ILE A 100 -2.30 13.61 -14.78
CA ILE A 100 -1.31 13.95 -15.80
C ILE A 100 -1.86 14.98 -16.80
N TYR A 101 -3.14 14.89 -17.16
CA TYR A 101 -3.82 15.91 -17.99
C TYR A 101 -3.68 17.31 -17.34
N HIS A 102 -3.83 17.39 -16.04
CA HIS A 102 -3.65 18.60 -15.25
C HIS A 102 -2.19 18.94 -14.90
N ARG A 103 -1.20 18.22 -15.50
CA ARG A 103 0.24 18.50 -15.39
C ARG A 103 0.92 18.03 -14.11
N PHE A 104 0.32 17.16 -13.33
CA PHE A 104 1.08 16.37 -12.38
C PHE A 104 1.97 15.38 -13.17
N LYS A 105 3.25 15.64 -13.23
CA LYS A 105 4.19 14.89 -14.08
C LYS A 105 4.85 13.72 -13.38
N ARG A 106 4.79 13.71 -12.05
CA ARG A 106 5.48 12.75 -11.18
C ARG A 106 4.51 12.25 -10.14
N ILE A 107 4.22 10.98 -10.21
CA ILE A 107 3.18 10.36 -9.38
C ILE A 107 3.79 9.20 -8.61
N ILE A 108 3.61 9.21 -7.29
CA ILE A 108 4.03 8.15 -6.39
C ILE A 108 2.76 7.50 -5.86
N VAL A 109 2.49 6.26 -6.27
CA VAL A 109 1.39 5.45 -5.77
C VAL A 109 1.89 4.66 -4.57
N ILE A 110 1.27 4.80 -3.41
CA ILE A 110 1.56 3.95 -2.25
C ILE A 110 0.57 2.79 -2.25
N ASN A 111 1.08 1.56 -2.33
CA ASN A 111 0.26 0.35 -2.33
C ASN A 111 0.22 -0.27 -0.93
N GLY A 112 -0.83 -0.05 -0.16
CA GLY A 112 -1.01 -0.65 1.16
C GLY A 112 -1.42 -2.12 1.14
N HIS A 113 -1.96 -2.62 0.01
CA HIS A 113 -2.40 -4.01 -0.15
C HIS A 113 -1.48 -4.77 -1.12
N ARG A 114 -0.47 -5.40 -0.57
CA ARG A 114 0.72 -5.86 -1.28
C ARG A 114 0.45 -6.76 -2.49
N MET A 115 0.08 -8.02 -2.25
CA MET A 115 0.15 -9.06 -3.29
C MET A 115 -0.92 -8.92 -4.35
N ALA A 116 -2.13 -8.61 -3.96
CA ALA A 116 -3.26 -8.62 -4.87
C ALA A 116 -3.39 -7.31 -5.66
N ASN A 117 -3.18 -6.15 -5.03
CA ASN A 117 -3.24 -4.88 -5.74
C ASN A 117 -2.04 -4.67 -6.68
N LEU A 118 -0.86 -5.20 -6.35
CA LEU A 118 0.37 -4.86 -7.08
C LEU A 118 0.30 -5.16 -8.58
N PRO A 119 -0.14 -6.34 -9.07
CA PRO A 119 -0.21 -6.60 -10.50
C PRO A 119 -1.12 -5.63 -11.28
N PRO A 120 -2.39 -5.37 -10.89
CA PRO A 120 -3.24 -4.42 -11.60
C PRO A 120 -2.70 -2.98 -11.55
N LEU A 121 -2.11 -2.56 -10.42
CA LEU A 121 -1.48 -1.24 -10.31
C LEU A 121 -0.25 -1.12 -11.24
N GLN A 122 0.56 -2.15 -11.34
CA GLN A 122 1.72 -2.19 -12.25
C GLN A 122 1.31 -2.11 -13.71
N ILE A 123 0.24 -2.80 -14.11
CA ILE A 123 -0.31 -2.73 -15.48
C ILE A 123 -0.75 -1.31 -15.79
N ALA A 124 -1.52 -0.67 -14.90
CA ALA A 124 -1.98 0.70 -15.07
C ALA A 124 -0.82 1.69 -15.16
N ALA A 125 0.15 1.60 -14.25
CA ALA A 125 1.32 2.47 -14.21
C ALA A 125 2.20 2.32 -15.46
N SER A 126 2.45 1.09 -15.90
CA SER A 126 3.24 0.82 -17.10
C SER A 126 2.56 1.38 -18.35
N ARG A 127 1.25 1.15 -18.49
CA ARG A 127 0.47 1.64 -19.61
C ARG A 127 0.48 3.17 -19.68
N ILE A 128 0.13 3.84 -18.58
CA ILE A 128 0.05 5.29 -18.55
C ILE A 128 1.41 5.96 -18.78
N ARG A 129 2.49 5.38 -18.26
CA ARG A 129 3.86 5.85 -18.47
C ARG A 129 4.24 5.78 -19.96
N ASN A 130 3.97 4.67 -20.62
CA ASN A 130 4.24 4.50 -22.05
C ASN A 130 3.42 5.46 -22.93
N GLU A 131 2.17 5.68 -22.59
CA GLU A 131 1.29 6.57 -23.36
C GLU A 131 1.64 8.03 -23.17
N THR A 132 2.02 8.47 -21.96
CA THR A 132 2.10 9.88 -21.60
C THR A 132 3.51 10.39 -21.36
N GLY A 133 4.48 9.51 -21.10
CA GLY A 133 5.84 9.88 -20.69
C GLY A 133 5.96 10.37 -19.23
N ALA A 134 4.86 10.32 -18.45
CA ALA A 134 4.89 10.71 -17.04
C ALA A 134 5.77 9.77 -16.21
N TYR A 135 6.39 10.30 -15.16
CA TYR A 135 7.06 9.47 -14.16
C TYR A 135 6.02 8.94 -13.18
N VAL A 136 5.81 7.63 -13.21
CA VAL A 136 4.90 6.94 -12.27
C VAL A 136 5.68 5.82 -11.60
N THR A 137 5.61 5.77 -10.28
CA THR A 137 6.22 4.70 -9.48
C THR A 137 5.23 4.18 -8.44
N ILE A 138 5.36 2.91 -8.08
CA ILE A 138 4.57 2.25 -7.04
C ILE A 138 5.51 1.96 -5.87
N ALA A 139 5.23 2.57 -4.73
CA ALA A 139 5.90 2.32 -3.46
C ALA A 139 5.08 1.30 -2.67
N ASP A 140 5.65 0.13 -2.48
CA ASP A 140 5.08 -0.92 -1.65
C ASP A 140 5.82 -0.95 -0.31
N PRO A 141 5.14 -0.77 0.83
CA PRO A 141 5.77 -0.72 2.16
C PRO A 141 6.66 -1.93 2.46
N PHE A 142 6.30 -3.12 1.99
CA PHE A 142 7.13 -4.31 2.18
C PHE A 142 8.48 -4.21 1.48
N TYR A 143 8.52 -3.64 0.28
CA TYR A 143 9.77 -3.50 -0.46
C TYR A 143 10.60 -2.32 0.04
N ILE A 144 9.99 -1.16 0.22
CA ILE A 144 10.72 0.02 0.68
C ILE A 144 11.11 -0.05 2.16
N GLY A 145 10.50 -0.96 2.93
CA GLY A 145 10.82 -1.27 4.33
C GLY A 145 11.66 -2.53 4.54
N ASP A 146 12.11 -3.21 3.48
CA ASP A 146 12.75 -4.53 3.57
C ASP A 146 13.88 -4.59 4.60
N THR A 147 14.81 -3.64 4.54
CA THR A 147 15.97 -3.62 5.45
C THR A 147 15.57 -3.54 6.92
N VAL A 148 14.67 -2.62 7.28
CA VAL A 148 14.24 -2.47 8.68
C VAL A 148 13.36 -3.63 9.10
N SER A 149 12.51 -4.13 8.23
CA SER A 149 11.64 -5.28 8.51
C SER A 149 12.44 -6.53 8.89
N ARG A 150 13.49 -6.83 8.14
CA ARG A 150 14.41 -7.95 8.46
C ARG A 150 15.14 -7.77 9.79
N GLN A 151 15.40 -6.53 10.20
CA GLN A 151 16.10 -6.24 11.46
C GLN A 151 15.19 -6.30 12.70
N ILE A 152 13.90 -6.00 12.55
CA ILE A 152 13.00 -5.87 13.70
C ILE A 152 12.09 -7.07 13.89
N ARG A 153 11.90 -7.91 12.86
CA ARG A 153 11.09 -9.12 12.98
C ARG A 153 11.69 -10.10 13.95
N GLU A 154 10.86 -10.76 14.73
CA GLU A 154 11.20 -11.86 15.63
C GLU A 154 10.52 -13.15 15.22
N SER A 155 9.45 -13.07 14.43
CA SER A 155 8.74 -14.25 13.94
C SER A 155 9.63 -15.13 13.05
N PRO A 156 9.53 -16.48 13.19
CA PRO A 156 10.27 -17.40 12.35
C PRO A 156 9.83 -17.33 10.89
N PRO A 157 10.58 -17.94 9.95
CA PRO A 157 10.17 -18.06 8.55
C PRO A 157 8.73 -18.57 8.40
N GLY A 158 7.90 -17.83 7.67
CA GLY A 158 6.45 -18.01 7.54
C GLY A 158 5.62 -17.18 8.51
N GLY A 159 6.25 -16.43 9.40
CA GLY A 159 5.58 -15.57 10.38
C GLY A 159 5.17 -14.20 9.84
N ILE A 160 5.60 -13.83 8.63
CA ILE A 160 5.22 -12.60 7.94
C ILE A 160 4.38 -12.95 6.71
N GLY A 161 3.09 -12.70 6.77
CA GLY A 161 2.15 -13.05 5.71
C GLY A 161 0.97 -12.09 5.63
N HIS A 162 0.01 -12.18 6.57
CA HIS A 162 -1.19 -11.34 6.60
C HIS A 162 -1.69 -11.15 8.04
N ALA A 163 -1.99 -9.89 8.41
CA ALA A 163 -2.39 -9.49 9.76
C ALA A 163 -1.38 -9.98 10.83
N GLU A 164 -0.12 -9.85 10.52
CA GLU A 164 1.02 -10.47 11.17
C GLU A 164 1.83 -9.47 12.03
N GLU A 165 3.03 -9.86 12.44
CA GLU A 165 3.88 -9.11 13.36
C GLU A 165 4.12 -7.65 12.94
N LEU A 166 4.49 -7.41 11.67
CA LEU A 166 4.88 -6.07 11.21
C LEU A 166 3.68 -5.18 10.91
N GLU A 167 2.63 -5.72 10.27
CA GLU A 167 1.37 -5.00 10.05
C GLU A 167 0.73 -4.61 11.38
N THR A 168 0.65 -5.56 12.30
CA THR A 168 0.09 -5.31 13.64
C THR A 168 0.94 -4.30 14.42
N SER A 169 2.27 -4.44 14.39
CA SER A 169 3.17 -3.47 15.04
C SER A 169 2.98 -2.07 14.45
N HIS A 170 2.85 -1.96 13.13
CA HIS A 170 2.65 -0.69 12.45
C HIS A 170 1.34 -0.04 12.90
N MET A 171 0.23 -0.79 12.92
CA MET A 171 -1.05 -0.29 13.42
C MET A 171 -1.02 0.08 14.90
N MET A 172 -0.34 -0.69 15.76
CA MET A 172 -0.14 -0.34 17.17
C MET A 172 0.57 1.01 17.36
N HIS A 173 1.39 1.42 16.39
CA HIS A 173 2.05 2.73 16.42
C HIS A 173 1.17 3.85 15.88
N ILE A 174 0.50 3.64 14.73
CA ILE A 174 -0.21 4.73 14.02
C ILE A 174 -1.67 4.91 14.45
N PHE A 175 -2.33 3.83 14.88
CA PHE A 175 -3.74 3.80 15.32
C PHE A 175 -3.95 2.76 16.43
N PRO A 176 -3.31 2.93 17.60
CA PRO A 176 -3.36 1.96 18.72
C PRO A 176 -4.79 1.68 19.20
N GLU A 177 -5.68 2.65 19.05
CA GLU A 177 -7.12 2.54 19.45
C GLU A 177 -7.91 1.56 18.56
N LEU A 178 -7.38 1.19 17.39
CA LEU A 178 -8.01 0.23 16.46
C LEU A 178 -7.46 -1.18 16.60
N VAL A 179 -6.54 -1.43 17.53
CA VAL A 179 -5.86 -2.73 17.70
C VAL A 179 -6.28 -3.40 19.00
N ASP A 180 -6.83 -4.62 18.92
CA ASP A 180 -7.17 -5.44 20.09
C ASP A 180 -6.24 -6.65 20.22
N MET A 181 -5.08 -6.46 20.82
CA MET A 181 -4.08 -7.53 20.99
C MET A 181 -4.56 -8.76 21.77
N LYS A 182 -5.66 -8.64 22.55
CA LYS A 182 -6.24 -9.81 23.25
C LYS A 182 -6.85 -10.82 22.29
N LYS A 183 -7.15 -10.41 21.06
CA LYS A 183 -7.68 -11.24 19.97
C LYS A 183 -6.64 -11.67 18.96
N ALA A 184 -5.37 -11.27 19.14
CA ALA A 184 -4.28 -11.67 18.26
C ALA A 184 -4.02 -13.19 18.37
N VAL A 185 -4.06 -13.88 17.23
CA VAL A 185 -3.88 -15.34 17.15
C VAL A 185 -2.77 -15.67 16.17
N LYS A 186 -1.79 -16.43 16.63
CA LYS A 186 -0.72 -16.98 15.79
C LYS A 186 -1.27 -18.07 14.87
N ASN A 187 -0.97 -17.96 13.58
CA ASN A 187 -1.26 -18.98 12.58
C ASN A 187 -0.11 -19.06 11.56
N LEU A 188 0.84 -19.97 11.77
CA LEU A 188 1.94 -20.15 10.83
C LEU A 188 1.54 -21.12 9.72
N PRO A 189 1.66 -20.72 8.44
CA PRO A 189 1.38 -21.61 7.33
C PRO A 189 2.37 -22.81 7.33
N HIS A 190 1.85 -23.98 6.97
CA HIS A 190 2.69 -25.16 6.80
C HIS A 190 3.72 -24.92 5.69
N LYS A 191 4.98 -25.19 5.97
CA LYS A 191 6.06 -25.13 4.98
C LYS A 191 5.76 -26.12 3.85
N LYS A 192 5.56 -25.62 2.65
CA LYS A 192 5.52 -26.43 1.42
C LYS A 192 6.70 -26.03 0.55
N LYS A 193 7.30 -27.01 -0.13
CA LYS A 193 8.34 -26.72 -1.13
C LYS A 193 7.79 -25.69 -2.12
N PHE A 194 8.51 -24.62 -2.40
CA PHE A 194 8.14 -23.49 -3.26
C PHE A 194 7.05 -22.55 -2.74
N HIS A 195 6.34 -22.85 -1.65
CA HIS A 195 5.31 -22.00 -1.07
C HIS A 195 5.81 -21.37 0.22
N ILE A 196 6.48 -20.23 0.10
CA ILE A 196 6.87 -19.40 1.23
C ILE A 196 6.06 -18.12 1.12
N ALA A 197 5.04 -17.96 1.96
CA ALA A 197 4.23 -16.74 2.02
C ALA A 197 5.04 -15.54 2.52
N ASP A 198 6.05 -15.81 3.33
CA ASP A 198 6.90 -14.80 3.96
C ASP A 198 7.84 -14.13 2.94
N PRO A 199 7.72 -12.80 2.73
CA PRO A 199 8.49 -12.07 1.74
C PRO A 199 9.98 -11.93 2.08
N TYR A 200 10.33 -12.06 3.35
CA TYR A 200 11.67 -11.86 3.87
C TYR A 200 12.47 -13.15 4.04
N VAL A 201 11.94 -14.26 3.55
CA VAL A 201 12.65 -15.55 3.51
C VAL A 201 13.17 -15.80 2.11
N ASP A 202 14.45 -16.10 1.99
CA ASP A 202 15.09 -16.45 0.72
C ASP A 202 14.72 -17.88 0.30
N GLY A 203 14.70 -18.14 -0.99
CA GLY A 203 14.44 -19.46 -1.57
C GLY A 203 13.57 -19.41 -2.83
N ASP A 204 13.48 -20.56 -3.49
CA ASP A 204 12.69 -20.73 -4.71
C ASP A 204 11.18 -20.58 -4.41
N ARG A 205 10.50 -19.81 -5.23
CA ARG A 205 9.08 -19.50 -5.04
C ARG A 205 8.29 -19.74 -6.31
N VAL A 206 7.09 -20.29 -6.11
CA VAL A 206 6.08 -20.42 -7.15
C VAL A 206 4.82 -19.72 -6.66
N PHE A 207 4.28 -18.85 -7.49
CA PHE A 207 3.00 -18.21 -7.19
C PHE A 207 1.86 -19.19 -7.44
N THR A 208 1.10 -19.49 -6.39
CA THR A 208 -0.15 -20.25 -6.47
C THR A 208 -1.24 -19.42 -5.81
N PRO A 209 -2.23 -18.93 -6.56
CA PRO A 209 -3.30 -18.14 -6.00
C PRO A 209 -4.15 -18.98 -5.03
N SER A 210 -4.62 -18.38 -3.96
CA SER A 210 -5.59 -18.98 -3.05
C SER A 210 -7.00 -18.85 -3.60
N SER A 211 -7.80 -19.92 -3.47
CA SER A 211 -9.26 -19.82 -3.59
C SER A 211 -9.88 -19.36 -2.27
N LEU A 212 -11.15 -18.96 -2.29
CA LEU A 212 -11.91 -18.64 -1.06
C LEU A 212 -11.85 -19.79 -0.04
N GLU A 213 -12.07 -21.01 -0.51
CA GLU A 213 -12.12 -22.20 0.32
C GLU A 213 -10.73 -22.55 0.89
N SER A 214 -9.71 -22.61 0.04
CA SER A 214 -8.35 -22.92 0.48
C SER A 214 -7.80 -21.88 1.44
N PHE A 215 -8.14 -20.60 1.25
CA PHE A 215 -7.76 -19.54 2.16
C PHE A 215 -8.46 -19.68 3.51
N ARG A 216 -9.79 -19.91 3.51
CA ARG A 216 -10.56 -20.14 4.75
C ARG A 216 -10.01 -21.32 5.54
N GLU A 217 -9.73 -22.45 4.89
CA GLU A 217 -9.16 -23.63 5.55
C GLU A 217 -7.78 -23.36 6.15
N ALA A 218 -6.93 -22.62 5.46
CA ALA A 218 -5.58 -22.31 5.92
C ALA A 218 -5.53 -21.27 7.04
N THR A 219 -6.57 -20.42 7.17
CA THR A 219 -6.55 -19.25 8.06
C THR A 219 -7.60 -19.27 9.17
N LYS A 220 -8.50 -20.28 9.19
CA LYS A 220 -9.50 -20.41 10.25
C LYS A 220 -8.87 -20.67 11.63
N PRO A 221 -9.46 -20.17 12.70
CA PRO A 221 -10.71 -19.37 12.72
C PRO A 221 -10.47 -17.86 12.53
N SER A 222 -9.22 -17.40 12.47
CA SER A 222 -8.84 -16.00 12.67
C SER A 222 -8.67 -15.17 11.39
N GLY A 223 -8.41 -15.79 10.25
CA GLY A 223 -8.03 -15.07 9.01
C GLY A 223 -6.55 -14.67 8.93
N VAL A 224 -5.74 -14.95 9.96
CA VAL A 224 -4.31 -14.59 10.06
C VAL A 224 -3.43 -15.58 9.31
N THR A 225 -2.37 -15.07 8.67
CA THR A 225 -1.19 -15.87 8.23
C THR A 225 0.07 -15.21 8.76
N GLY A 226 0.58 -15.72 9.90
CA GLY A 226 1.75 -15.15 10.57
C GLY A 226 1.65 -15.20 12.08
N ASP A 227 2.46 -14.36 12.73
CA ASP A 227 2.52 -14.30 14.19
C ASP A 227 2.36 -12.87 14.74
N PRO A 228 1.12 -12.36 14.88
CA PRO A 228 0.89 -11.04 15.46
C PRO A 228 1.18 -10.96 16.96
N THR A 229 1.38 -12.10 17.66
CA THR A 229 1.62 -12.09 19.11
C THR A 229 2.98 -11.51 19.50
N LEU A 230 3.89 -11.37 18.53
CA LEU A 230 5.22 -10.77 18.69
C LEU A 230 5.23 -9.26 18.39
N SER A 231 4.08 -8.69 18.08
CA SER A 231 3.96 -7.29 17.69
C SER A 231 4.18 -6.32 18.86
N THR A 232 4.84 -5.21 18.58
CA THR A 232 5.02 -4.12 19.55
C THR A 232 4.92 -2.74 18.87
N ALA A 233 4.44 -1.73 19.59
CA ALA A 233 4.40 -0.36 19.10
C ALA A 233 5.79 0.20 18.77
N GLU A 234 6.84 -0.26 19.46
CA GLU A 234 8.22 0.17 19.18
C GLU A 234 8.73 -0.36 17.82
N LYS A 235 8.44 -1.63 17.48
CA LYS A 235 8.70 -2.16 16.13
C LYS A 235 7.93 -1.34 15.09
N GLY A 236 6.67 -1.05 15.35
CA GLY A 236 5.83 -0.21 14.48
C GLY A 236 6.42 1.18 14.26
N LYS A 237 6.90 1.83 15.31
CA LYS A 237 7.55 3.14 15.24
C LYS A 237 8.82 3.12 14.39
N ARG A 238 9.67 2.12 14.56
CA ARG A 238 10.89 1.95 13.75
C ARG A 238 10.55 1.70 12.29
N LEU A 239 9.58 0.83 12.02
CA LEU A 239 9.10 0.54 10.67
C LEU A 239 8.53 1.80 10.01
N HIS A 240 7.60 2.47 10.68
CA HIS A 240 6.96 3.70 10.18
C HIS A 240 7.99 4.78 9.81
N LYS A 241 8.93 5.03 10.73
CA LYS A 241 9.99 6.01 10.49
C LYS A 241 10.79 5.69 9.22
N ALA A 242 11.23 4.44 9.06
CA ALA A 242 12.00 4.03 7.89
C ALA A 242 11.19 4.14 6.59
N LEU A 243 9.91 3.77 6.61
CA LEU A 243 9.01 3.89 5.47
C LEU A 243 8.81 5.35 5.06
N VAL A 244 8.59 6.25 6.03
CA VAL A 244 8.44 7.69 5.77
C VAL A 244 9.73 8.28 5.23
N ASP A 245 10.89 7.96 5.82
CA ASP A 245 12.20 8.43 5.35
C ASP A 245 12.43 8.02 3.89
N ASN A 246 12.17 6.75 3.54
CA ASN A 246 12.31 6.23 2.19
C ASN A 246 11.33 6.88 1.20
N LEU A 247 10.09 7.16 1.62
CA LEU A 247 9.12 7.89 0.79
C LEU A 247 9.55 9.34 0.56
N VAL A 248 10.09 10.01 1.57
CA VAL A 248 10.64 11.36 1.45
C VAL A 248 11.78 11.37 0.42
N ASP A 249 12.67 10.40 0.47
CA ASP A 249 13.76 10.29 -0.49
C ASP A 249 13.25 9.94 -1.89
N LEU A 250 12.22 9.10 -2.01
CA LEU A 250 11.56 8.83 -3.29
C LEU A 250 10.92 10.08 -3.90
N VAL A 251 10.30 10.95 -3.09
CA VAL A 251 9.80 12.26 -3.57
C VAL A 251 10.95 13.14 -4.08
N LYS A 252 12.07 13.21 -3.34
CA LYS A 252 13.25 13.97 -3.77
C LYS A 252 13.84 13.42 -5.06
N LEU A 253 13.90 12.12 -5.23
CA LEU A 253 14.35 11.46 -6.47
C LEU A 253 13.38 11.77 -7.62
N ALA A 254 12.08 11.63 -7.40
CA ALA A 254 11.06 11.92 -8.40
C ALA A 254 11.17 13.37 -8.92
N ARG A 255 11.47 14.34 -8.06
CA ARG A 255 11.69 15.75 -8.47
C ARG A 255 12.86 15.94 -9.42
N LYS A 256 13.89 15.07 -9.35
CA LYS A 256 15.07 15.14 -10.23
C LYS A 256 14.85 14.49 -11.60
N GLU A 257 13.82 13.65 -11.73
CA GLU A 257 13.51 12.97 -12.99
C GLU A 257 13.15 13.95 -14.08
N LYS A 258 13.77 13.80 -15.26
CA LYS A 258 13.42 14.57 -16.45
C LYS A 258 12.17 13.98 -17.09
N VAL A 259 11.08 14.73 -17.08
CA VAL A 259 9.78 14.28 -17.62
C VAL A 259 9.34 15.19 -18.75
N ALA A 260 9.24 14.61 -19.95
CA ALA A 260 8.64 15.23 -21.14
C ALA A 260 7.28 14.54 -21.39
N LEU A 261 6.20 15.25 -21.09
CA LEU A 261 4.85 14.74 -21.36
C LEU A 261 4.54 14.75 -22.84
N LYS A 262 4.02 13.67 -23.37
CA LYS A 262 3.37 13.60 -24.68
C LYS A 262 2.01 14.32 -24.63
N PRO A 263 1.45 14.71 -25.77
CA PRO A 263 0.06 15.22 -25.83
C PRO A 263 -0.91 14.21 -25.21
N ILE A 264 -1.80 14.67 -24.38
CA ILE A 264 -2.78 13.85 -23.68
C ILE A 264 -4.17 14.49 -23.74
N THR A 265 -5.17 13.67 -24.02
CA THR A 265 -6.58 14.06 -23.96
C THR A 265 -7.20 13.55 -22.64
N PRO A 266 -8.27 14.18 -22.14
CA PRO A 266 -9.06 13.64 -21.02
C PRO A 266 -9.58 12.23 -21.30
N CYS A 267 -10.08 11.54 -20.26
CA CYS A 267 -10.60 10.16 -20.35
C CYS A 267 -12.02 10.05 -20.92
N PHE A 268 -12.50 11.02 -21.65
CA PHE A 268 -13.86 11.03 -22.23
C PHE A 268 -13.86 11.45 -23.68
#